data_1c2f29f7e2a6e6152f8dbdfc5d9d421b
#
_entry.id   1c2f29f7e2a6e6152f8dbdfc5d9d421b
#
_cell.length_a   1.000
_cell.length_b   1.000
_cell.length_c   1.000
_cell.angle_alpha   90.00
_cell.angle_beta   90.00
_cell.angle_gamma   90.00
#
_symmetry.space_group_name_H-M   'P 1'
#
loop_
_entity.id
_entity.type
_entity.pdbx_description
1 polymer ?
#
loop_
_entity_poly.entity_id
_entity_poly.type
_entity_poly.pdbx_seq_one_letter_code
_entity_poly.pdbx_strand_id
1 'polypeptide(L)'
;GLGDVYKRQGDFFKGLAENRPLVSAVTAWAVAQVLKTIINYLINKEWKAERLWGSGGMPSSHSATVCAFLVATAFNYGPASFEFAMAVLFAIVVIHDARGVRLETGRQAEILNSITRFLRSRNSKIELPEEELKELVGHTPFQVAVGSAIGIIVGLLLH
;
A
#
# COMPACT_ATOMS: atom_id res chain seq x y z
N GLY A 1 -1.77 -33.35 23.88
CA GLY A 1 -3.23 -33.49 23.76
C GLY A 1 -3.90 -32.22 23.21
N LEU A 2 -5.23 -32.20 23.12
CA LEU A 2 -5.98 -31.02 22.60
C LEU A 2 -5.64 -29.73 23.38
N GLY A 3 -5.42 -29.80 24.68
CA GLY A 3 -5.01 -28.67 25.52
C GLY A 3 -3.68 -28.02 25.07
N ASP A 4 -2.72 -28.81 24.63
CA ASP A 4 -1.43 -28.30 24.14
C ASP A 4 -1.58 -27.59 22.80
N VAL A 5 -2.51 -28.03 21.95
CA VAL A 5 -2.82 -27.38 20.67
C VAL A 5 -3.44 -26.00 20.90
N TYR A 6 -4.43 -25.89 21.79
CA TYR A 6 -5.04 -24.60 22.13
C TYR A 6 -4.06 -23.65 22.81
N LYS A 7 -3.17 -24.14 23.66
CA LYS A 7 -2.14 -23.32 24.28
C LYS A 7 -1.17 -22.77 23.23
N ARG A 8 -0.67 -23.63 22.32
CA ARG A 8 0.22 -23.18 21.21
C ARG A 8 -0.46 -22.16 20.30
N GLN A 9 -1.76 -22.33 20.01
CA GLN A 9 -2.51 -21.34 19.24
C GLN A 9 -2.59 -20.00 19.99
N GLY A 10 -2.90 -20.03 21.30
CA GLY A 10 -2.91 -18.84 22.14
C GLY A 10 -1.58 -18.11 22.16
N ASP A 11 -0.49 -18.86 22.35
CA ASP A 11 0.89 -18.32 22.36
C ASP A 11 1.27 -17.71 20.98
N PHE A 12 0.83 -18.33 19.90
CA PHE A 12 1.05 -17.80 18.54
C PHE A 12 0.35 -16.45 18.32
N PHE A 13 -0.94 -16.34 18.64
CA PHE A 13 -1.67 -15.09 18.48
C PHE A 13 -1.16 -13.99 19.41
N LYS A 14 -0.75 -14.36 20.63
CA LYS A 14 -0.08 -13.44 21.55
C LYS A 14 1.23 -12.92 20.96
N GLY A 15 2.06 -13.80 20.41
CA GLY A 15 3.31 -13.43 19.74
C GLY A 15 3.10 -12.48 18.56
N LEU A 16 2.02 -12.68 17.76
CA LEU A 16 1.66 -11.75 16.69
C LEU A 16 1.27 -10.37 17.22
N ALA A 17 0.48 -10.31 18.29
CA ALA A 17 0.06 -9.06 18.91
C ALA A 17 1.19 -8.30 19.60
N GLU A 18 2.21 -9.01 20.07
CA GLU A 18 3.40 -8.45 20.71
C GLU A 18 4.48 -8.04 19.70
N ASN A 19 4.37 -8.46 18.44
CA ASN A 19 5.31 -8.09 17.37
C ASN A 19 5.10 -6.63 16.96
N ARG A 20 5.80 -5.72 17.63
CA ARG A 20 5.68 -4.27 17.42
C ARG A 20 5.91 -3.84 15.97
N PRO A 21 6.94 -4.30 15.23
CA PRO A 21 7.10 -3.98 13.82
C PRO A 21 5.89 -4.38 12.97
N LEU A 22 5.33 -5.58 13.18
CA LEU A 22 4.16 -6.05 12.46
C LEU A 22 2.93 -5.21 12.79
N VAL A 23 2.65 -4.96 14.07
CA VAL A 23 1.52 -4.16 14.54
C VAL A 23 1.59 -2.74 13.98
N SER A 24 2.76 -2.11 14.03
CA SER A 24 2.99 -0.77 13.48
C SER A 24 2.73 -0.72 11.97
N ALA A 25 3.23 -1.70 11.21
CA ALA A 25 3.05 -1.79 9.77
C ALA A 25 1.57 -1.94 9.39
N VAL A 26 0.85 -2.88 10.03
CA VAL A 26 -0.58 -3.12 9.78
C VAL A 26 -1.43 -1.92 10.17
N THR A 27 -1.12 -1.28 11.30
CA THR A 27 -1.82 -0.06 11.74
C THR A 27 -1.62 1.09 10.76
N ALA A 28 -0.38 1.32 10.30
CA ALA A 28 -0.09 2.37 9.32
C ALA A 28 -0.79 2.11 7.98
N TRP A 29 -0.84 0.85 7.55
CA TRP A 29 -1.63 0.46 6.38
C TRP A 29 -3.10 0.81 6.55
N ALA A 30 -3.71 0.41 7.67
CA ALA A 30 -5.13 0.66 7.95
C ALA A 30 -5.44 2.17 8.01
N VAL A 31 -4.61 2.95 8.71
CA VAL A 31 -4.73 4.42 8.77
C VAL A 31 -4.66 5.02 7.36
N ALA A 32 -3.68 4.62 6.55
CA ALA A 32 -3.55 5.13 5.19
C ALA A 32 -4.75 4.77 4.30
N GLN A 33 -5.32 3.56 4.43
CA GLN A 33 -6.51 3.15 3.68
C GLN A 33 -7.75 3.91 4.10
N VAL A 34 -7.96 4.12 5.40
CA VAL A 34 -9.06 4.94 5.91
C VAL A 34 -8.95 6.39 5.41
N LEU A 35 -7.77 7.01 5.56
CA LEU A 35 -7.53 8.37 5.07
C LEU A 35 -7.75 8.48 3.56
N LYS A 36 -7.27 7.51 2.78
CA LYS A 36 -7.48 7.45 1.33
C LYS A 36 -8.98 7.45 0.98
N THR A 37 -9.76 6.64 1.69
CA THR A 37 -11.21 6.54 1.47
C THR A 37 -11.91 7.85 1.81
N ILE A 38 -11.55 8.48 2.94
CA ILE A 38 -12.09 9.78 3.36
C ILE A 38 -11.74 10.86 2.33
N ILE A 39 -10.47 10.96 1.91
CA ILE A 39 -10.02 11.95 0.92
C ILE A 39 -10.75 11.75 -0.41
N ASN A 40 -10.88 10.50 -0.86
CA ASN A 40 -11.63 10.21 -2.10
C ASN A 40 -13.10 10.63 -2.00
N TYR A 41 -13.75 10.38 -0.86
CA TYR A 41 -15.12 10.81 -0.62
C TYR A 41 -15.27 12.34 -0.62
N LEU A 42 -14.34 13.05 0.02
CA LEU A 42 -14.36 14.53 0.08
C LEU A 42 -14.18 15.17 -1.30
N ILE A 43 -13.33 14.57 -2.16
CA ILE A 43 -13.04 15.10 -3.51
C ILE A 43 -14.16 14.75 -4.48
N ASN A 44 -14.56 13.47 -4.55
CA ASN A 44 -15.46 12.96 -5.59
C ASN A 44 -16.92 12.92 -5.15
N LYS A 45 -17.19 13.09 -3.84
CA LYS A 45 -18.54 12.95 -3.22
C LYS A 45 -19.21 11.62 -3.49
N GLU A 46 -18.42 10.60 -3.87
CA GLU A 46 -18.88 9.24 -4.15
C GLU A 46 -18.22 8.26 -3.19
N TRP A 47 -19.05 7.41 -2.55
CA TRP A 47 -18.55 6.32 -1.73
C TRP A 47 -18.27 5.10 -2.60
N LYS A 48 -16.98 4.74 -2.74
CA LYS A 48 -16.57 3.52 -3.47
C LYS A 48 -15.84 2.58 -2.50
N ALA A 49 -16.49 1.49 -2.10
CA ALA A 49 -15.92 0.49 -1.19
C ALA A 49 -14.63 -0.14 -1.74
N GLU A 50 -14.46 -0.21 -3.07
CA GLU A 50 -13.24 -0.67 -3.73
C GLU A 50 -11.99 0.13 -3.32
N ARG A 51 -12.14 1.37 -2.86
CA ARG A 51 -11.03 2.20 -2.41
C ARG A 51 -10.40 1.75 -1.10
N LEU A 52 -11.13 0.97 -0.28
CA LEU A 52 -10.59 0.37 0.95
C LEU A 52 -9.51 -0.68 0.67
N TRP A 53 -9.53 -1.31 -0.52
CA TRP A 53 -8.60 -2.37 -0.90
C TRP A 53 -7.76 -2.00 -2.13
N GLY A 54 -8.16 -0.94 -2.86
CA GLY A 54 -7.56 -0.52 -4.12
C GLY A 54 -6.15 0.07 -3.95
N SER A 55 -5.29 -0.21 -4.91
CA SER A 55 -4.02 0.50 -5.12
C SER A 55 -4.27 1.86 -5.78
N GLY A 56 -3.34 2.81 -5.59
CA GLY A 56 -3.45 4.17 -6.12
C GLY A 56 -4.18 5.14 -5.18
N GLY A 57 -4.09 6.44 -5.46
CA GLY A 57 -4.64 7.51 -4.63
C GLY A 57 -3.76 7.92 -3.45
N MET A 58 -4.17 8.97 -2.75
CA MET A 58 -3.43 9.59 -1.63
C MET A 58 -4.11 9.26 -0.29
N PRO A 59 -3.35 8.94 0.77
CA PRO A 59 -1.90 8.69 0.83
C PRO A 59 -1.50 7.30 0.30
N SER A 60 -0.19 7.09 0.03
CA SER A 60 0.34 5.78 -0.33
C SER A 60 0.36 4.84 0.88
N SER A 61 -0.48 3.80 0.84
CA SER A 61 -0.48 2.77 1.87
C SER A 61 0.78 1.90 1.85
N HIS A 62 1.39 1.67 0.68
CA HIS A 62 2.66 0.95 0.57
C HIS A 62 3.78 1.67 1.35
N SER A 63 3.92 2.98 1.12
CA SER A 63 4.94 3.78 1.80
C SER A 63 4.68 3.88 3.30
N ALA A 64 3.41 4.05 3.71
CA ALA A 64 3.04 4.09 5.12
C ALA A 64 3.41 2.78 5.83
N THR A 65 3.07 1.65 5.24
CA THR A 65 3.36 0.32 5.79
C THR A 65 4.86 0.10 6.00
N VAL A 66 5.66 0.30 4.94
CA VAL A 66 7.10 -0.01 5.02
C VAL A 66 7.87 0.98 5.87
N CYS A 67 7.46 2.26 5.93
CA CYS A 67 8.09 3.24 6.82
C CYS A 67 7.76 2.97 8.29
N ALA A 68 6.53 2.57 8.62
CA ALA A 68 6.18 2.18 9.98
C ALA A 68 6.93 0.92 10.43
N PHE A 69 6.99 -0.08 9.54
CA PHE A 69 7.79 -1.29 9.78
C PHE A 69 9.26 -0.96 10.03
N LEU A 70 9.86 -0.13 9.18
CA LEU A 70 11.25 0.30 9.28
C LEU A 70 11.54 0.99 10.62
N VAL A 71 10.72 1.96 10.99
CA VAL A 71 10.89 2.72 12.24
C VAL A 71 10.74 1.80 13.45
N ALA A 72 9.67 1.02 13.53
CA ALA A 72 9.47 0.10 14.65
C ALA A 72 10.58 -0.96 14.73
N THR A 73 11.10 -1.45 13.61
CA THR A 73 12.24 -2.38 13.59
C THR A 73 13.50 -1.72 14.13
N ALA A 74 13.77 -0.46 13.78
CA ALA A 74 14.92 0.29 14.29
C ALA A 74 14.89 0.40 15.83
N PHE A 75 13.73 0.68 16.41
CA PHE A 75 13.58 0.81 17.85
C PHE A 75 13.60 -0.53 18.60
N ASN A 76 13.04 -1.59 18.02
CA ASN A 76 12.99 -2.90 18.69
C ASN A 76 14.29 -3.71 18.58
N TYR A 77 15.01 -3.62 17.46
CA TYR A 77 16.19 -4.45 17.19
C TYR A 77 17.48 -3.64 17.08
N GLY A 78 17.36 -2.32 16.94
CA GLY A 78 18.49 -1.41 16.77
C GLY A 78 18.98 -1.28 15.33
N PRO A 79 19.64 -0.15 14.98
CA PRO A 79 20.06 0.15 13.60
C PRO A 79 21.22 -0.72 13.10
N ALA A 80 21.91 -1.44 13.98
CA ALA A 80 23.01 -2.35 13.61
C ALA A 80 22.55 -3.80 13.40
N SER A 81 21.23 -4.09 13.54
CA SER A 81 20.67 -5.43 13.40
C SER A 81 20.48 -5.85 11.95
N PHE A 82 20.44 -7.16 11.73
CA PHE A 82 20.11 -7.73 10.43
C PHE A 82 18.65 -7.41 10.05
N GLU A 83 17.74 -7.43 11.02
CA GLU A 83 16.33 -7.10 10.86
C GLU A 83 16.14 -5.68 10.33
N PHE A 84 16.90 -4.72 10.86
CA PHE A 84 16.86 -3.35 10.36
C PHE A 84 17.41 -3.23 8.94
N ALA A 85 18.52 -3.89 8.63
CA ALA A 85 19.06 -3.90 7.26
C ALA A 85 18.05 -4.46 6.26
N MET A 86 17.36 -5.55 6.61
CA MET A 86 16.30 -6.13 5.79
C MET A 86 15.10 -5.19 5.65
N ALA A 87 14.69 -4.51 6.72
CA ALA A 87 13.61 -3.52 6.69
C ALA A 87 13.93 -2.34 5.75
N VAL A 88 15.18 -1.86 5.77
CA VAL A 88 15.65 -0.79 4.86
C VAL A 88 15.57 -1.23 3.40
N LEU A 89 16.14 -2.40 3.08
CA LEU A 89 16.12 -2.93 1.71
C LEU A 89 14.69 -3.14 1.21
N PHE A 90 13.84 -3.71 2.07
CA PHE A 90 12.42 -3.92 1.73
C PHE A 90 11.70 -2.60 1.49
N ALA A 91 11.94 -1.58 2.32
CA ALA A 91 11.34 -0.26 2.14
C ALA A 91 11.79 0.40 0.81
N ILE A 92 13.08 0.30 0.48
CA ILE A 92 13.61 0.83 -0.80
C ILE A 92 12.91 0.16 -1.99
N VAL A 93 12.83 -1.18 -2.01
CA VAL A 93 12.21 -1.93 -3.11
C VAL A 93 10.73 -1.57 -3.26
N VAL A 94 9.97 -1.57 -2.17
CA VAL A 94 8.53 -1.28 -2.21
C VAL A 94 8.24 0.17 -2.63
N ILE A 95 8.99 1.14 -2.12
CA ILE A 95 8.82 2.55 -2.49
C ILE A 95 9.21 2.77 -3.95
N HIS A 96 10.29 2.13 -4.41
CA HIS A 96 10.71 2.21 -5.81
C HIS A 96 9.65 1.60 -6.76
N ASP A 97 9.10 0.42 -6.43
CA ASP A 97 8.01 -0.19 -7.20
C ASP A 97 6.77 0.71 -7.24
N ALA A 98 6.32 1.19 -6.08
CA ALA A 98 5.13 2.01 -5.96
C ALA A 98 5.21 3.33 -6.77
N ARG A 99 6.41 3.91 -6.88
CA ARG A 99 6.66 5.18 -7.58
C ARG A 99 7.03 4.97 -9.05
N GLY A 100 7.77 3.92 -9.37
CA GLY A 100 8.33 3.67 -10.70
C GLY A 100 7.42 2.79 -11.54
N VAL A 101 7.55 1.49 -11.37
CA VAL A 101 6.91 0.47 -12.23
C VAL A 101 5.40 0.67 -12.32
N ARG A 102 4.73 0.86 -11.19
CA ARG A 102 3.27 1.01 -11.15
C ARG A 102 2.79 2.33 -11.75
N LEU A 103 3.54 3.41 -11.62
CA LEU A 103 3.21 4.68 -12.25
C LEU A 103 3.31 4.58 -13.78
N GLU A 104 4.36 3.94 -14.29
CA GLU A 104 4.52 3.70 -15.73
C GLU A 104 3.43 2.76 -16.28
N THR A 105 3.04 1.74 -15.52
CA THR A 105 1.90 0.88 -15.89
C THR A 105 0.60 1.68 -16.04
N GLY A 106 0.34 2.63 -15.13
CA GLY A 106 -0.81 3.53 -15.23
C GLY A 106 -0.77 4.41 -16.49
N ARG A 107 0.38 4.99 -16.81
CA ARG A 107 0.58 5.77 -18.04
C ARG A 107 0.38 4.93 -19.31
N GLN A 108 0.90 3.70 -19.31
CA GLN A 108 0.68 2.76 -20.41
C GLN A 108 -0.80 2.42 -20.57
N ALA A 109 -1.52 2.21 -19.48
CA ALA A 109 -2.97 1.98 -19.49
C ALA A 109 -3.73 3.16 -20.12
N GLU A 110 -3.37 4.41 -19.76
CA GLU A 110 -3.98 5.63 -20.34
C GLU A 110 -3.78 5.71 -21.85
N ILE A 111 -2.55 5.44 -22.33
CA ILE A 111 -2.26 5.41 -23.78
C ILE A 111 -3.06 4.31 -24.47
N LEU A 112 -3.07 3.09 -23.92
CA LEU A 112 -3.80 1.96 -24.50
C LEU A 112 -5.31 2.23 -24.54
N ASN A 113 -5.88 2.78 -23.49
CA ASN A 113 -7.30 3.17 -23.46
C ASN A 113 -7.61 4.24 -24.53
N SER A 114 -6.72 5.20 -24.73
CA SER A 114 -6.85 6.23 -25.75
C SER A 114 -6.81 5.65 -27.16
N ILE A 115 -5.89 4.72 -27.42
CA ILE A 115 -5.80 4.00 -28.70
C ILE A 115 -7.05 3.16 -28.93
N THR A 116 -7.52 2.44 -27.92
CA THR A 116 -8.74 1.61 -28.00
C THR A 116 -9.96 2.45 -28.32
N ARG A 117 -10.15 3.59 -27.64
CA ARG A 117 -11.23 4.54 -27.94
C ARG A 117 -11.16 5.09 -29.37
N PHE A 118 -9.94 5.44 -29.84
CA PHE A 118 -9.75 5.92 -31.21
C PHE A 118 -10.10 4.84 -32.25
N LEU A 119 -9.67 3.60 -32.06
CA LEU A 119 -9.97 2.49 -32.98
C LEU A 119 -11.47 2.20 -33.04
N ARG A 120 -12.16 2.18 -31.90
CA ARG A 120 -13.63 2.04 -31.85
C ARG A 120 -14.36 3.13 -32.61
N SER A 121 -13.89 4.37 -32.48
CA SER A 121 -14.53 5.50 -33.19
C SER A 121 -14.38 5.42 -34.69
N ARG A 122 -13.31 4.77 -35.19
CA ARG A 122 -13.02 4.64 -36.63
C ARG A 122 -13.67 3.41 -37.27
N ASN A 123 -13.78 2.31 -36.53
CA ASN A 123 -14.33 1.06 -37.06
C ASN A 123 -15.04 0.24 -35.95
N SER A 124 -16.38 0.28 -36.01
CA SER A 124 -17.24 -0.45 -35.07
C SER A 124 -17.22 -1.99 -35.21
N LYS A 125 -16.52 -2.53 -36.21
CA LYS A 125 -16.36 -3.98 -36.39
C LYS A 125 -15.17 -4.59 -35.65
N ILE A 126 -14.34 -3.76 -35.01
CA ILE A 126 -13.20 -4.26 -34.23
C ILE A 126 -13.72 -4.68 -32.85
N GLU A 127 -13.66 -5.98 -32.57
CA GLU A 127 -13.94 -6.53 -31.26
C GLU A 127 -12.78 -6.22 -30.31
N LEU A 128 -12.92 -5.18 -29.49
CA LEU A 128 -11.99 -4.82 -28.45
C LEU A 128 -12.66 -5.02 -27.08
N PRO A 129 -11.89 -5.38 -26.03
CA PRO A 129 -12.44 -5.50 -24.68
C PRO A 129 -13.24 -4.27 -24.27
N GLU A 130 -14.42 -4.45 -23.68
CA GLU A 130 -15.25 -3.35 -23.22
C GLU A 130 -14.68 -2.67 -21.97
N GLU A 131 -13.97 -3.43 -21.14
CA GLU A 131 -13.36 -2.93 -19.91
C GLU A 131 -12.12 -2.09 -20.22
N GLU A 132 -12.12 -0.86 -19.70
CA GLU A 132 -10.94 -0.01 -19.74
C GLU A 132 -9.91 -0.46 -18.69
N LEU A 133 -8.63 -0.35 -19.05
CA LEU A 133 -7.52 -0.63 -18.15
C LEU A 133 -7.49 0.39 -17.01
N LYS A 134 -7.14 -0.04 -15.80
CA LYS A 134 -7.00 0.85 -14.64
C LYS A 134 -5.80 1.78 -14.82
N GLU A 135 -6.06 3.08 -14.95
CA GLU A 135 -5.03 4.11 -15.17
C GLU A 135 -4.35 4.54 -13.85
N LEU A 136 -5.10 4.57 -12.74
CA LEU A 136 -4.60 5.00 -11.43
C LEU A 136 -3.97 3.83 -10.66
N VAL A 137 -2.88 3.27 -11.16
CA VAL A 137 -2.20 2.12 -10.55
C VAL A 137 -1.00 2.54 -9.67
N GLY A 138 -0.27 3.58 -10.06
CA GLY A 138 0.92 4.06 -9.36
C GLY A 138 0.69 5.23 -8.42
N HIS A 139 1.75 5.63 -7.73
CA HIS A 139 1.73 6.75 -6.79
C HIS A 139 2.62 7.90 -7.27
N THR A 140 2.14 9.14 -7.16
CA THR A 140 2.98 10.31 -7.36
C THR A 140 4.00 10.46 -6.22
N PRO A 141 5.14 11.14 -6.44
CA PRO A 141 6.13 11.41 -5.39
C PRO A 141 5.52 12.04 -4.13
N PHE A 142 4.54 12.92 -4.30
CA PHE A 142 3.84 13.56 -3.20
C PHE A 142 3.00 12.57 -2.37
N GLN A 143 2.29 11.66 -3.03
CA GLN A 143 1.52 10.60 -2.35
C GLN A 143 2.42 9.66 -1.54
N VAL A 144 3.61 9.35 -2.09
CA VAL A 144 4.64 8.57 -1.41
C VAL A 144 5.17 9.31 -0.18
N ALA A 145 5.50 10.59 -0.30
CA ALA A 145 6.00 11.41 0.80
C ALA A 145 4.99 11.51 1.96
N VAL A 146 3.71 11.76 1.65
CA VAL A 146 2.64 11.81 2.66
C VAL A 146 2.45 10.44 3.32
N GLY A 147 2.44 9.35 2.54
CA GLY A 147 2.35 8.00 3.08
C GLY A 147 3.55 7.67 3.99
N SER A 148 4.77 8.03 3.59
CA SER A 148 5.97 7.84 4.41
C SER A 148 5.89 8.61 5.73
N ALA A 149 5.42 9.86 5.71
CA ALA A 149 5.25 10.65 6.92
C ALA A 149 4.26 9.99 7.90
N ILE A 150 3.11 9.50 7.40
CA ILE A 150 2.15 8.75 8.21
C ILE A 150 2.81 7.49 8.80
N GLY A 151 3.54 6.73 7.99
CA GLY A 151 4.23 5.52 8.45
C GLY A 151 5.25 5.82 9.56
N ILE A 152 6.06 6.86 9.39
CA ILE A 152 7.03 7.29 10.41
C ILE A 152 6.32 7.65 11.72
N ILE A 153 5.25 8.45 11.65
CA ILE A 153 4.49 8.85 12.86
C ILE A 153 3.91 7.63 13.56
N VAL A 154 3.26 6.72 12.84
CA VAL A 154 2.69 5.49 13.44
C VAL A 154 3.79 4.60 14.02
N GLY A 155 4.92 4.43 13.31
CA GLY A 155 6.06 3.67 13.81
C GLY A 155 6.66 4.24 15.09
N LEU A 156 6.72 5.59 15.21
CA LEU A 156 7.17 6.27 16.42
C LEU A 156 6.19 6.17 17.60
N LEU A 157 4.90 5.99 17.33
CA LEU A 157 3.89 5.89 18.38
C LEU A 157 3.70 4.46 18.92
N LEU A 158 4.01 3.45 18.10
CA LEU A 158 3.70 2.05 18.40
C LEU A 158 4.92 1.13 18.57
N HIS A 159 6.16 1.67 18.51
CA HIS A 159 7.40 0.91 18.69
C HIS A 159 7.60 0.30 20.07
#